data_9d5aff912f16660d91ba336386bacb66
#
_entry.id   9d5aff912f16660d91ba336386bacb66
#
_cell.length_a   1.000
_cell.length_b   1.000
_cell.length_c   1.000
_cell.angle_alpha   90.00
_cell.angle_beta   90.00
_cell.angle_gamma   90.00
#
_symmetry.space_group_name_H-M   'P 1'
#
loop_
_entity.id
_entity.type
_entity.pdbx_description
1 polymer ?
#
loop_
_entity_poly.entity_id
_entity_poly.type
_entity_poly.pdbx_seq_one_letter_code
_entity_poly.pdbx_strand_id
1 'polypeptide(L)'
;IIGDNTDMYAQAYFDYDSKKSGGVTMSHLRFGKKPIKSTYLIHKANFVACHNPSYVRKYNMVQELVDGGTFLLNCPWDMEGLEKHLPGQVKAFIANHNIKFYVIDGVKIGIETGMGPTRINTILQSAFFKLADIIPEEQAIDLMKAAAKATYGRKGDDVVAKNWAAIDEGAKQIVGVTV
;
A
#
# COMPACT_ATOMS: atom_id res chain seq x y z
N ILE A 1 -0.32 -2.34 -14.02
CA ILE A 1 -0.35 -0.90 -14.36
C ILE A 1 1.05 -0.43 -14.73
N ILE A 2 2.04 -0.51 -13.83
CA ILE A 2 3.39 0.05 -14.08
C ILE A 2 4.00 -0.53 -15.37
N GLY A 3 4.08 -1.85 -15.50
CA GLY A 3 4.73 -2.49 -16.64
C GLY A 3 3.99 -2.34 -17.98
N ASP A 4 2.66 -2.22 -17.94
CA ASP A 4 1.85 -2.17 -19.17
C ASP A 4 1.62 -0.73 -19.68
N ASN A 5 1.75 0.26 -18.78
CA ASN A 5 1.34 1.65 -19.06
C ASN A 5 2.48 2.66 -18.87
N THR A 6 3.69 2.20 -18.62
CA THR A 6 4.88 3.05 -18.50
C THR A 6 6.06 2.44 -19.24
N ASP A 7 7.15 3.19 -19.39
CA ASP A 7 8.43 2.73 -19.95
C ASP A 7 9.27 1.94 -18.93
N MET A 8 8.67 1.54 -17.81
CA MET A 8 9.36 0.82 -16.74
C MET A 8 9.13 -0.68 -16.81
N TYR A 9 10.17 -1.42 -16.44
CA TYR A 9 10.09 -2.85 -16.16
C TYR A 9 9.57 -3.04 -14.75
N ALA A 10 8.70 -4.02 -14.53
CA ALA A 10 8.17 -4.36 -13.22
C ALA A 10 8.31 -5.86 -12.97
N GLN A 11 8.64 -6.23 -11.74
CA GLN A 11 8.69 -7.61 -11.28
C GLN A 11 8.07 -7.72 -9.90
N ALA A 12 7.18 -8.70 -9.73
CA ALA A 12 6.59 -9.03 -8.45
C ALA A 12 6.98 -10.46 -8.06
N TYR A 13 7.29 -10.65 -6.78
CA TYR A 13 7.53 -11.94 -6.17
C TYR A 13 6.77 -12.03 -4.86
N PHE A 14 6.15 -13.18 -4.60
CA PHE A 14 5.37 -13.43 -3.39
C PHE A 14 6.10 -14.43 -2.51
N ASP A 15 6.37 -14.04 -1.28
CA ASP A 15 6.95 -14.89 -0.24
C ASP A 15 5.84 -15.28 0.74
N TYR A 16 5.57 -16.58 0.83
CA TYR A 16 4.52 -17.13 1.66
C TYR A 16 5.11 -17.81 2.88
N ASP A 17 4.57 -17.51 4.06
CA ASP A 17 4.85 -18.31 5.25
C ASP A 17 4.34 -19.75 5.03
N SER A 18 5.15 -20.74 5.39
CA SER A 18 4.82 -22.16 5.27
C SER A 18 3.67 -22.64 6.16
N LYS A 19 3.16 -21.80 7.06
CA LYS A 19 2.01 -22.10 7.91
C LYS A 19 0.72 -22.14 7.09
N LYS A 20 -0.11 -23.18 7.31
CA LYS A 20 -1.37 -23.40 6.59
C LYS A 20 -2.41 -22.27 6.77
N SER A 21 -2.35 -21.50 7.86
CA SER A 21 -3.21 -20.34 8.10
C SER A 21 -2.57 -19.37 9.09
N GLY A 22 -2.84 -18.08 8.94
CA GLY A 22 -2.38 -17.03 9.85
C GLY A 22 -0.92 -16.62 9.68
N GLY A 23 -0.23 -17.10 8.64
CA GLY A 23 1.10 -16.63 8.27
C GLY A 23 1.08 -15.28 7.57
N VAL A 24 2.23 -14.59 7.58
CA VAL A 24 2.40 -13.36 6.81
C VAL A 24 2.73 -13.70 5.36
N THR A 25 2.13 -12.97 4.43
CA THR A 25 2.54 -12.99 3.02
C THR A 25 3.23 -11.67 2.72
N MET A 26 4.46 -11.75 2.20
CA MET A 26 5.21 -10.58 1.75
C MET A 26 5.22 -10.53 0.22
N SER A 27 4.84 -9.39 -0.33
CA SER A 27 4.90 -9.14 -1.76
C SER A 27 6.07 -8.20 -2.04
N HIS A 28 7.02 -8.67 -2.82
CA HIS A 28 8.19 -7.90 -3.24
C HIS A 28 7.94 -7.35 -4.64
N LEU A 29 7.86 -6.03 -4.77
CA LEU A 29 7.66 -5.33 -6.03
C LEU A 29 8.90 -4.51 -6.37
N ARG A 30 9.45 -4.73 -7.55
CA ARG A 30 10.53 -3.92 -8.12
C ARG A 30 10.10 -3.35 -9.46
N PHE A 31 10.48 -2.12 -9.70
CA PHE A 31 10.25 -1.48 -10.99
C PHE A 31 11.33 -0.43 -11.25
N GLY A 32 11.56 -0.13 -12.51
CA GLY A 32 12.55 0.84 -12.96
C GLY A 32 12.77 0.81 -14.46
N LYS A 33 13.58 1.74 -14.96
CA LYS A 33 13.86 1.90 -16.40
C LYS A 33 14.84 0.85 -16.96
N LYS A 34 15.47 0.06 -16.12
CA LYS A 34 16.40 -0.99 -16.54
C LYS A 34 15.73 -2.37 -16.44
N PRO A 35 16.03 -3.29 -17.38
CA PRO A 35 15.53 -4.66 -17.30
C PRO A 35 15.91 -5.34 -15.98
N ILE A 36 14.93 -5.98 -15.34
CA ILE A 36 15.12 -6.75 -14.12
C ILE A 36 15.35 -8.20 -14.52
N LYS A 37 16.61 -8.68 -14.40
CA LYS A 37 17.06 -9.97 -14.96
C LYS A 37 17.08 -11.10 -13.93
N SER A 38 16.99 -10.82 -12.64
CA SER A 38 17.09 -11.81 -11.57
C SER A 38 16.00 -11.66 -10.54
N THR A 39 15.57 -12.80 -9.97
CA THR A 39 14.64 -12.87 -8.87
C THR A 39 15.42 -12.93 -7.56
N TYR A 40 15.22 -11.96 -6.66
CA TYR A 40 15.75 -11.99 -5.30
C TYR A 40 14.82 -11.23 -4.36
N LEU A 41 14.84 -11.56 -3.09
CA LEU A 41 14.08 -10.86 -2.07
C LEU A 41 14.62 -9.43 -1.90
N ILE A 42 13.73 -8.50 -1.63
CA ILE A 42 14.10 -7.11 -1.37
C ILE A 42 14.52 -7.03 0.10
N HIS A 43 15.77 -6.59 0.33
CA HIS A 43 16.32 -6.32 1.65
C HIS A 43 16.57 -4.83 1.89
N LYS A 44 16.34 -4.01 0.88
CA LYS A 44 16.39 -2.53 0.95
C LYS A 44 15.20 -2.00 0.17
N ALA A 45 14.17 -1.58 0.88
CA ALA A 45 12.93 -1.10 0.30
C ALA A 45 12.83 0.43 0.39
N ASN A 46 12.36 1.06 -0.67
CA ASN A 46 12.01 2.47 -0.65
C ASN A 46 10.61 2.71 -0.09
N PHE A 47 9.76 1.70 -0.16
CA PHE A 47 8.38 1.75 0.28
C PHE A 47 7.98 0.42 0.93
N VAL A 48 7.36 0.49 2.10
CA VAL A 48 6.74 -0.65 2.77
C VAL A 48 5.30 -0.30 3.09
N ALA A 49 4.36 -1.17 2.71
CA ALA A 49 2.97 -1.08 3.11
C ALA A 49 2.58 -2.25 4.02
N CYS A 50 2.03 -1.95 5.18
CA CYS A 50 1.49 -2.92 6.11
C CYS A 50 -0.04 -2.89 6.04
N HIS A 51 -0.64 -3.95 5.50
CA HIS A 51 -2.09 -4.03 5.28
C HIS A 51 -2.86 -4.43 6.55
N ASN A 52 -2.23 -5.18 7.45
CA ASN A 52 -2.84 -5.64 8.68
C ASN A 52 -2.18 -4.95 9.89
N PRO A 53 -2.92 -4.15 10.65
CA PRO A 53 -2.34 -3.39 11.77
C PRO A 53 -1.75 -4.27 12.88
N SER A 54 -2.22 -5.52 13.03
CA SER A 54 -1.66 -6.44 14.02
C SER A 54 -0.20 -6.84 13.74
N TYR A 55 0.25 -6.69 12.49
CA TYR A 55 1.59 -7.10 12.08
C TYR A 55 2.69 -6.19 12.64
N VAL A 56 2.41 -4.94 12.96
CA VAL A 56 3.41 -4.03 13.54
C VAL A 56 3.93 -4.49 14.90
N ARG A 57 3.18 -5.34 15.62
CA ARG A 57 3.58 -5.94 16.89
C ARG A 57 4.20 -7.33 16.75
N LYS A 58 3.87 -8.03 15.67
CA LYS A 58 4.30 -9.42 15.44
C LYS A 58 5.58 -9.52 14.63
N TYR A 59 5.81 -8.58 13.74
CA TYR A 59 6.91 -8.59 12.79
C TYR A 59 7.60 -7.23 12.78
N ASN A 60 8.88 -7.20 12.46
CA ASN A 60 9.60 -5.96 12.24
C ASN A 60 9.32 -5.46 10.81
N MET A 61 8.30 -4.61 10.67
CA MET A 61 7.80 -4.17 9.36
C MET A 61 8.67 -3.11 8.69
N VAL A 62 9.54 -2.43 9.41
CA VAL A 62 10.27 -1.24 8.92
C VAL A 62 11.76 -1.47 8.70
N GLN A 63 12.31 -2.59 9.18
CA GLN A 63 13.76 -2.84 9.16
C GLN A 63 14.40 -2.85 7.77
N GLU A 64 13.62 -3.16 6.74
CA GLU A 64 14.08 -3.22 5.35
C GLU A 64 13.99 -1.84 4.64
N LEU A 65 13.43 -0.83 5.29
CA LEU A 65 13.36 0.51 4.72
C LEU A 65 14.73 1.18 4.69
N VAL A 66 15.03 1.80 3.55
CA VAL A 66 16.17 2.72 3.43
C VAL A 66 15.90 4.03 4.15
N ASP A 67 16.93 4.77 4.51
CA ASP A 67 16.81 6.11 5.08
C ASP A 67 15.97 7.01 4.15
N GLY A 68 15.02 7.74 4.72
CA GLY A 68 14.09 8.57 3.95
C GLY A 68 13.02 7.80 3.18
N GLY A 69 12.93 6.48 3.35
CA GLY A 69 11.89 5.65 2.76
C GLY A 69 10.50 5.97 3.29
N THR A 70 9.49 5.32 2.73
CA THR A 70 8.07 5.54 3.07
C THR A 70 7.47 4.31 3.72
N PHE A 71 6.78 4.49 4.84
CA PHE A 71 5.99 3.47 5.51
C PHE A 71 4.51 3.85 5.51
N LEU A 72 3.67 3.01 4.92
CA LEU A 72 2.21 3.15 4.91
C LEU A 72 1.59 2.05 5.77
N LEU A 73 0.83 2.44 6.79
CA LEU A 73 0.11 1.53 7.66
C LEU A 73 -1.39 1.66 7.46
N ASN A 74 -2.05 0.55 7.12
CA ASN A 74 -3.50 0.46 7.17
C ASN A 74 -3.94 0.17 8.60
N CYS A 75 -4.57 1.15 9.24
CA CYS A 75 -5.08 1.01 10.60
C CYS A 75 -6.23 1.98 10.87
N PRO A 76 -7.11 1.68 11.85
CA PRO A 76 -8.18 2.58 12.28
C PRO A 76 -7.73 3.58 13.36
N TRP A 77 -6.44 3.62 13.69
CA TRP A 77 -5.94 4.39 14.84
C TRP A 77 -5.75 5.85 14.50
N ASP A 78 -6.20 6.71 15.42
CA ASP A 78 -5.82 8.11 15.50
C ASP A 78 -4.42 8.27 16.13
N MET A 79 -4.00 9.49 16.40
CA MET A 79 -2.67 9.77 16.95
C MET A 79 -2.47 9.13 18.34
N GLU A 80 -3.49 9.13 19.20
CA GLU A 80 -3.44 8.48 20.51
C GLU A 80 -3.35 6.95 20.37
N GLY A 81 -4.14 6.39 19.46
CA GLY A 81 -4.09 4.97 19.13
C GLY A 81 -2.75 4.54 18.56
N LEU A 82 -2.14 5.34 17.70
CA LEU A 82 -0.80 5.09 17.15
C LEU A 82 0.25 5.09 18.26
N GLU A 83 0.22 6.08 19.15
CA GLU A 83 1.14 6.14 20.29
C GLU A 83 1.05 4.88 21.18
N LYS A 84 -0.16 4.40 21.40
CA LYS A 84 -0.43 3.21 22.22
C LYS A 84 -0.06 1.88 21.53
N HIS A 85 -0.30 1.80 20.22
CA HIS A 85 -0.21 0.51 19.49
C HIS A 85 1.10 0.29 18.76
N LEU A 86 1.81 1.35 18.37
CA LEU A 86 3.12 1.20 17.72
C LEU A 86 4.19 0.80 18.73
N PRO A 87 4.96 -0.27 18.46
CA PRO A 87 6.11 -0.62 19.29
C PRO A 87 7.15 0.51 19.31
N GLY A 88 7.80 0.70 20.48
CA GLY A 88 8.85 1.70 20.63
C GLY A 88 9.99 1.55 19.63
N GLN A 89 10.34 0.31 19.25
CA GLN A 89 11.35 0.03 18.23
C GLN A 89 10.95 0.58 16.85
N VAL A 90 9.67 0.48 16.47
CA VAL A 90 9.16 1.00 15.20
C VAL A 90 9.20 2.52 15.21
N LYS A 91 8.76 3.15 16.29
CA LYS A 91 8.82 4.61 16.45
C LYS A 91 10.26 5.12 16.39
N ALA A 92 11.17 4.50 17.11
CA ALA A 92 12.58 4.86 17.10
C ALA A 92 13.21 4.69 15.69
N PHE A 93 12.87 3.62 14.97
CA PHE A 93 13.35 3.42 13.61
C PHE A 93 12.86 4.53 12.67
N ILE A 94 11.58 4.85 12.72
CA ILE A 94 10.97 5.92 11.90
C ILE A 94 11.69 7.26 12.15
N ALA A 95 11.90 7.62 13.41
CA ALA A 95 12.57 8.86 13.77
C ALA A 95 14.05 8.90 13.34
N ASN A 96 14.82 7.83 13.64
CA ASN A 96 16.25 7.78 13.40
C ASN A 96 16.64 7.66 11.93
N HIS A 97 15.77 7.10 11.09
CA HIS A 97 16.00 6.89 9.66
C HIS A 97 15.23 7.86 8.77
N ASN A 98 14.62 8.90 9.34
CA ASN A 98 13.83 9.90 8.61
C ASN A 98 12.75 9.26 7.72
N ILE A 99 12.08 8.23 8.21
CA ILE A 99 11.04 7.53 7.46
C ILE A 99 9.79 8.43 7.35
N LYS A 100 9.27 8.56 6.15
CA LYS A 100 7.99 9.21 5.88
C LYS A 100 6.88 8.25 6.28
N PHE A 101 6.20 8.54 7.38
CA PHE A 101 5.17 7.68 7.93
C PHE A 101 3.77 8.19 7.61
N TYR A 102 2.94 7.31 7.04
CA TYR A 102 1.56 7.59 6.67
C TYR A 102 0.64 6.49 7.17
N VAL A 103 -0.59 6.88 7.50
CA VAL A 103 -1.66 5.96 7.85
C VAL A 103 -2.87 6.17 6.95
N ILE A 104 -3.64 5.11 6.76
CA ILE A 104 -4.91 5.10 6.04
C ILE A 104 -5.85 4.11 6.71
N ASP A 105 -7.12 4.45 6.85
CA ASP A 105 -8.16 3.50 7.28
C ASP A 105 -8.90 2.94 6.05
N GLY A 106 -8.28 1.96 5.42
CA GLY A 106 -8.84 1.31 4.23
C GLY A 106 -10.16 0.59 4.49
N VAL A 107 -10.39 0.12 5.72
CA VAL A 107 -11.66 -0.54 6.11
C VAL A 107 -12.79 0.47 6.15
N LYS A 108 -12.57 1.62 6.80
CA LYS A 108 -13.54 2.71 6.84
C LYS A 108 -13.87 3.20 5.43
N ILE A 109 -12.85 3.49 4.61
CA ILE A 109 -13.04 3.92 3.22
C ILE A 109 -13.82 2.86 2.42
N GLY A 110 -13.51 1.58 2.60
CA GLY A 110 -14.23 0.49 1.93
C GLY A 110 -15.72 0.47 2.27
N ILE A 111 -16.06 0.71 3.54
CA ILE A 111 -17.45 0.80 3.99
C ILE A 111 -18.13 2.05 3.40
N GLU A 112 -17.51 3.20 3.49
CA GLU A 112 -18.05 4.49 3.01
C GLU A 112 -18.29 4.51 1.50
N THR A 113 -17.46 3.82 0.73
CA THR A 113 -17.57 3.73 -0.74
C THR A 113 -18.43 2.57 -1.24
N GLY A 114 -18.97 1.76 -0.32
CA GLY A 114 -19.79 0.60 -0.67
C GLY A 114 -19.01 -0.62 -1.15
N MET A 115 -17.68 -0.62 -1.05
CA MET A 115 -16.84 -1.79 -1.35
C MET A 115 -16.89 -2.86 -0.25
N GLY A 116 -17.21 -2.45 0.97
CA GLY A 116 -17.21 -3.29 2.16
C GLY A 116 -15.83 -3.38 2.85
N PRO A 117 -15.78 -3.98 4.04
CA PRO A 117 -14.60 -3.93 4.92
C PRO A 117 -13.41 -4.78 4.45
N THR A 118 -13.62 -5.69 3.50
CA THR A 118 -12.59 -6.65 3.05
C THR A 118 -11.97 -6.33 1.70
N ARG A 119 -12.60 -5.46 0.91
CA ARG A 119 -12.15 -5.11 -0.44
C ARG A 119 -11.32 -3.83 -0.45
N ILE A 120 -10.21 -3.85 0.28
CA ILE A 120 -9.36 -2.66 0.48
C ILE A 120 -8.19 -2.57 -0.50
N ASN A 121 -7.97 -3.57 -1.36
CA ASN A 121 -6.80 -3.61 -2.25
C ASN A 121 -6.71 -2.39 -3.18
N THR A 122 -7.83 -2.01 -3.79
CA THR A 122 -7.90 -0.85 -4.69
C THR A 122 -7.59 0.46 -3.96
N ILE A 123 -8.06 0.58 -2.71
CA ILE A 123 -7.82 1.73 -1.83
C ILE A 123 -6.32 1.85 -1.52
N LEU A 124 -5.71 0.76 -1.10
CA LEU A 124 -4.27 0.73 -0.75
C LEU A 124 -3.38 0.91 -1.98
N GLN A 125 -3.80 0.41 -3.13
CA GLN A 125 -3.11 0.65 -4.41
C GLN A 125 -3.14 2.13 -4.79
N SER A 126 -4.28 2.80 -4.62
CA SER A 126 -4.40 4.24 -4.86
C SER A 126 -3.49 5.04 -3.93
N ALA A 127 -3.47 4.71 -2.65
CA ALA A 127 -2.55 5.32 -1.68
C ALA A 127 -1.08 5.09 -2.06
N PHE A 128 -0.73 3.90 -2.53
CA PHE A 128 0.62 3.60 -3.00
C PHE A 128 1.03 4.51 -4.17
N PHE A 129 0.21 4.63 -5.20
CA PHE A 129 0.53 5.48 -6.35
C PHE A 129 0.67 6.95 -5.98
N LYS A 130 -0.14 7.43 -5.05
CA LYS A 130 -0.03 8.79 -4.50
C LYS A 130 1.30 9.02 -3.79
N LEU A 131 1.70 8.09 -2.91
CA LEU A 131 2.87 8.26 -2.06
C LEU A 131 4.18 7.91 -2.74
N ALA A 132 4.18 6.94 -3.64
CA ALA A 132 5.39 6.47 -4.31
C ALA A 132 5.86 7.41 -5.44
N ASP A 133 4.99 8.28 -5.93
CA ASP A 133 5.29 9.30 -6.95
C ASP A 133 6.02 8.75 -8.19
N ILE A 134 5.57 7.59 -8.67
CA ILE A 134 6.17 6.87 -9.81
C ILE A 134 5.72 7.49 -11.13
N ILE A 135 4.44 7.84 -11.19
CA ILE A 135 3.76 8.49 -12.30
C ILE A 135 2.89 9.62 -11.75
N PRO A 136 2.55 10.64 -12.55
CA PRO A 136 1.66 11.71 -12.11
C PRO A 136 0.37 11.16 -11.50
N GLU A 137 -0.09 11.74 -10.39
CA GLU A 137 -1.25 11.26 -9.62
C GLU A 137 -2.50 11.10 -10.49
N GLU A 138 -2.81 12.09 -11.30
CA GLU A 138 -3.98 12.07 -12.20
C GLU A 138 -3.88 10.89 -13.18
N GLN A 139 -2.72 10.68 -13.77
CA GLN A 139 -2.50 9.56 -14.68
C GLN A 139 -2.66 8.22 -13.97
N ALA A 140 -2.16 8.07 -12.74
CA ALA A 140 -2.31 6.87 -11.95
C ALA A 140 -3.79 6.57 -11.65
N ILE A 141 -4.55 7.59 -11.26
CA ILE A 141 -5.98 7.47 -10.99
C ILE A 141 -6.75 7.06 -12.25
N ASP A 142 -6.48 7.68 -13.39
CA ASP A 142 -7.12 7.35 -14.67
C ASP A 142 -6.83 5.91 -15.09
N LEU A 143 -5.59 5.47 -14.98
CA LEU A 143 -5.18 4.08 -15.27
C LEU A 143 -5.86 3.07 -14.34
N MET A 144 -5.96 3.39 -13.05
CA MET A 144 -6.64 2.54 -12.08
C MET A 144 -8.15 2.46 -12.38
N LYS A 145 -8.79 3.58 -12.70
CA LYS A 145 -10.21 3.64 -13.07
C LYS A 145 -10.50 2.87 -14.36
N ALA A 146 -9.63 2.99 -15.35
CA ALA A 146 -9.73 2.22 -16.60
C ALA A 146 -9.58 0.72 -16.34
N ALA A 147 -8.61 0.31 -15.54
CA ALA A 147 -8.42 -1.09 -15.15
C ALA A 147 -9.62 -1.66 -14.36
N ALA A 148 -10.18 -0.89 -13.44
CA ALA A 148 -11.38 -1.26 -12.70
C ALA A 148 -12.59 -1.44 -13.63
N LYS A 149 -12.77 -0.53 -14.59
CA LYS A 149 -13.84 -0.64 -15.59
C LYS A 149 -13.67 -1.87 -16.49
N ALA A 150 -12.46 -2.14 -16.94
CA ALA A 150 -12.17 -3.34 -17.73
C ALA A 150 -12.45 -4.64 -16.96
N THR A 151 -12.11 -4.68 -15.68
CA THR A 151 -12.27 -5.85 -14.82
C THR A 151 -13.71 -6.07 -14.37
N TYR A 152 -14.39 -5.00 -13.98
CA TYR A 152 -15.71 -5.06 -13.32
C TYR A 152 -16.88 -4.57 -14.17
N GLY A 153 -16.64 -4.04 -15.37
CA GLY A 153 -17.70 -3.49 -16.22
C GLY A 153 -18.83 -4.47 -16.51
N ARG A 154 -18.51 -5.76 -16.65
CA ARG A 154 -19.52 -6.82 -16.84
C ARG A 154 -20.40 -7.09 -15.61
N LYS A 155 -20.00 -6.61 -14.43
CA LYS A 155 -20.75 -6.74 -13.17
C LYS A 155 -21.74 -5.60 -12.92
N GLY A 156 -21.75 -4.62 -13.80
CA GLY A 156 -22.66 -3.47 -13.77
C GLY A 156 -21.96 -2.16 -13.38
N ASP A 157 -22.56 -1.07 -13.81
CA ASP A 157 -22.02 0.30 -13.63
C ASP A 157 -21.92 0.69 -12.14
N ASP A 158 -22.82 0.17 -11.30
CA ASP A 158 -22.79 0.40 -9.86
C ASP A 158 -21.50 -0.15 -9.21
N VAL A 159 -21.06 -1.33 -9.63
CA VAL A 159 -19.79 -1.94 -9.14
C VAL A 159 -18.59 -1.10 -9.59
N VAL A 160 -18.61 -0.62 -10.83
CA VAL A 160 -17.55 0.26 -11.36
C VAL A 160 -17.51 1.58 -10.58
N ALA A 161 -18.66 2.21 -10.34
CA ALA A 161 -18.76 3.46 -9.59
C ALA A 161 -18.21 3.34 -8.15
N LYS A 162 -18.50 2.24 -7.45
CA LYS A 162 -17.94 1.95 -6.11
C LYS A 162 -16.43 1.81 -6.15
N ASN A 163 -15.89 1.12 -7.15
CA ASN A 163 -14.44 1.00 -7.32
C ASN A 163 -13.78 2.36 -7.61
N TRP A 164 -14.39 3.19 -8.43
CA TRP A 164 -13.89 4.53 -8.73
C TRP A 164 -13.89 5.43 -7.49
N ALA A 165 -14.97 5.41 -6.70
CA ALA A 165 -15.03 6.13 -5.42
C ALA A 165 -13.92 5.66 -4.46
N ALA A 166 -13.67 4.36 -4.38
CA ALA A 166 -12.62 3.79 -3.56
C ALA A 166 -11.21 4.24 -4.00
N ILE A 167 -10.98 4.34 -5.30
CA ILE A 167 -9.72 4.87 -5.86
C ILE A 167 -9.53 6.33 -5.45
N ASP A 168 -10.54 7.18 -5.63
CA ASP A 168 -10.46 8.59 -5.29
C ASP A 168 -10.25 8.82 -3.79
N GLU A 169 -11.00 8.12 -2.95
CA GLU A 169 -10.90 8.27 -1.49
C GLU A 169 -9.58 7.68 -0.95
N GLY A 170 -9.05 6.61 -1.53
CA GLY A 170 -7.75 6.05 -1.17
C GLY A 170 -6.59 7.03 -1.39
N ALA A 171 -6.67 7.88 -2.40
CA ALA A 171 -5.70 8.95 -2.62
C ALA A 171 -5.91 10.16 -1.68
N LYS A 172 -7.15 10.44 -1.26
CA LYS A 172 -7.49 11.62 -0.45
C LYS A 172 -7.31 11.44 1.06
N GLN A 173 -7.62 10.25 1.58
CA GLN A 173 -7.70 10.01 3.03
C GLN A 173 -6.40 9.49 3.65
N ILE A 174 -5.27 9.76 3.04
CA ILE A 174 -3.95 9.46 3.60
C ILE A 174 -3.58 10.53 4.61
N VAL A 175 -3.12 10.12 5.79
CA VAL A 175 -2.69 11.02 6.86
C VAL A 175 -1.20 10.86 7.12
N GLY A 176 -0.44 11.95 7.01
CA GLY A 176 0.96 12.00 7.42
C GLY A 176 1.09 12.03 8.94
N VAL A 177 2.06 11.27 9.47
CA VAL A 177 2.31 11.15 10.91
C VAL A 177 3.76 11.55 11.21
N THR A 178 3.92 12.44 12.16
CA THR A 178 5.24 12.80 12.72
C THR A 178 5.45 11.98 13.99
N VAL A 179 6.59 11.30 14.08
CA VAL A 179 7.02 10.48 15.22
C VAL A 179 8.17 11.17 15.93
#